data_20c859b656af8534eea347f88225e4ce
#
_entry.id   20c859b656af8534eea347f88225e4ce
#
_cell.length_a   1.000
_cell.length_b   1.000
_cell.length_c   1.000
_cell.angle_alpha   90.00
_cell.angle_beta   90.00
_cell.angle_gamma   90.00
#
_symmetry.space_group_name_H-M   'P 1'
#
loop_
_entity.id
_entity.type
_entity.pdbx_description
1 polymer ?
#
loop_
_entity_poly.entity_id
_entity_poly.type
_entity_poly.pdbx_seq_one_letter_code
_entity_poly.pdbx_strand_id
1 'polypeptide(L)'
;MKDKTHACIERNKNELCTSLQELVRIPTVNPPGDNYAEIVDLLDERCRALGMQTNIVPVPEAEAVKVVPHADAYPRMNLIARWDVGAEKTVHFNAHFDVVPVSGKWRSHPFDPQIKGDWLYGRGSDDMKDSIASLLFAVSALRETGAQPNFNIECSFTCDEEIGGDLGAGEVVRKGLVHADYAVNCEGSTGLTVCNGHHGVLWLEVTVHGKSAHAANPDEGLNAFEKTAELVTALQSLKEEFGKPNRTFRMPPDIERQPTINIGGVFSGTSGDKINTVPAQLTFSIDRRIPPNERLHQAETELRGAIKAACKNIP
;
A
#
# COMPACT_ATOMS: atom_id res chain seq x y z
N MET A 1 -35.10 -2.96 11.37
CA MET A 1 -33.72 -3.17 11.82
C MET A 1 -32.81 -2.15 11.16
N LYS A 2 -32.65 -2.14 9.83
CA LYS A 2 -31.80 -1.23 9.07
C LYS A 2 -31.99 0.25 9.46
N ASP A 3 -33.23 0.74 9.53
CA ASP A 3 -33.53 2.14 9.85
C ASP A 3 -33.07 2.55 11.26
N LYS A 4 -33.19 1.64 12.26
CA LYS A 4 -32.72 1.93 13.64
C LYS A 4 -31.19 2.04 13.69
N THR A 5 -30.48 1.16 13.00
CA THR A 5 -29.01 1.18 12.95
C THR A 5 -28.52 2.43 12.22
N HIS A 6 -29.14 2.80 11.09
CA HIS A 6 -28.82 4.04 10.40
C HIS A 6 -29.08 5.28 11.27
N ALA A 7 -30.23 5.32 11.96
CA ALA A 7 -30.53 6.42 12.89
C ALA A 7 -29.52 6.50 14.06
N CYS A 8 -29.02 5.36 14.52
CA CYS A 8 -27.95 5.31 15.51
C CYS A 8 -26.65 5.92 14.97
N ILE A 9 -26.25 5.54 13.76
CA ILE A 9 -25.06 6.09 13.09
C ILE A 9 -25.18 7.61 12.93
N GLU A 10 -26.28 8.10 12.40
CA GLU A 10 -26.49 9.54 12.20
C GLU A 10 -26.46 10.34 13.51
N ARG A 11 -27.05 9.80 14.57
CA ARG A 11 -27.03 10.44 15.88
C ARG A 11 -25.62 10.57 16.46
N ASN A 12 -24.78 9.56 16.24
CA ASN A 12 -23.47 9.43 16.86
C ASN A 12 -22.31 9.75 15.89
N LYS A 13 -22.56 10.38 14.74
CA LYS A 13 -21.55 10.66 13.70
C LYS A 13 -20.33 11.45 14.19
N ASN A 14 -20.50 12.27 15.22
CA ASN A 14 -19.38 13.01 15.81
C ASN A 14 -18.39 12.05 16.52
N GLU A 15 -18.87 10.97 17.10
CA GLU A 15 -18.00 9.94 17.71
C GLU A 15 -17.21 9.19 16.64
N LEU A 16 -17.82 8.94 15.47
CA LEU A 16 -17.10 8.39 14.32
C LEU A 16 -15.95 9.29 13.89
N CYS A 17 -16.21 10.62 13.76
CA CYS A 17 -15.17 11.58 13.42
C CYS A 17 -14.06 11.62 14.48
N THR A 18 -14.41 11.58 15.76
CA THR A 18 -13.44 11.54 16.87
C THR A 18 -12.61 10.26 16.80
N SER A 19 -13.25 9.12 16.56
CA SER A 19 -12.58 7.83 16.41
C SER A 19 -11.56 7.85 15.26
N LEU A 20 -11.92 8.40 14.11
CA LEU A 20 -11.00 8.57 13.00
C LEU A 20 -9.83 9.52 13.36
N GLN A 21 -10.11 10.65 14.04
CA GLN A 21 -9.06 11.56 14.47
C GLN A 21 -8.05 10.88 15.40
N GLU A 22 -8.50 10.02 16.30
CA GLU A 22 -7.61 9.25 17.20
C GLU A 22 -6.71 8.28 16.42
N LEU A 23 -7.26 7.56 15.44
CA LEU A 23 -6.48 6.68 14.58
C LEU A 23 -5.44 7.46 13.76
N VAL A 24 -5.81 8.62 13.22
CA VAL A 24 -4.91 9.46 12.41
C VAL A 24 -3.77 10.05 13.26
N ARG A 25 -4.00 10.33 14.56
CA ARG A 25 -2.96 10.83 15.48
C ARG A 25 -1.83 9.85 15.72
N ILE A 26 -2.04 8.55 15.50
CA ILE A 26 -0.97 7.55 15.57
C ILE A 26 -0.27 7.50 14.20
N PRO A 27 0.97 7.98 14.07
CA PRO A 27 1.67 8.07 12.79
C PRO A 27 2.28 6.73 12.39
N THR A 28 1.48 5.85 11.83
CA THR A 28 1.90 4.50 11.37
C THR A 28 2.58 4.56 10.01
N VAL A 29 3.64 5.33 9.92
CA VAL A 29 4.35 5.61 8.66
C VAL A 29 5.12 4.39 8.19
N ASN A 30 4.94 4.02 6.93
CA ASN A 30 5.63 2.91 6.28
C ASN A 30 6.19 3.30 4.89
N PRO A 31 7.49 3.14 4.59
CA PRO A 31 8.54 2.76 5.54
C PRO A 31 8.77 3.78 6.65
N PRO A 32 9.26 3.41 7.85
CA PRO A 32 9.81 2.10 8.21
C PRO A 32 8.83 1.13 8.90
N GLY A 33 7.62 1.56 9.27
CA GLY A 33 6.63 0.81 10.05
C GLY A 33 6.53 1.31 11.49
N ASP A 34 6.47 2.65 11.63
CA ASP A 34 6.36 3.32 12.92
C ASP A 34 5.06 3.01 13.65
N ASN A 35 5.10 2.94 14.97
CA ASN A 35 3.94 2.92 15.88
C ASN A 35 2.92 1.79 15.65
N TYR A 36 3.32 0.67 15.04
CA TYR A 36 2.43 -0.46 14.78
C TYR A 36 1.87 -1.10 16.07
N ALA A 37 2.69 -1.20 17.12
CA ALA A 37 2.22 -1.71 18.41
C ALA A 37 1.13 -0.81 19.00
N GLU A 38 1.33 0.52 18.97
CA GLU A 38 0.38 1.49 19.53
C GLU A 38 -0.99 1.41 18.84
N ILE A 39 -1.01 1.35 17.50
CA ILE A 39 -2.29 1.27 16.79
C ILE A 39 -2.96 -0.09 16.96
N VAL A 40 -2.20 -1.18 17.01
CA VAL A 40 -2.76 -2.53 17.23
C VAL A 40 -3.33 -2.65 18.64
N ASP A 41 -2.66 -2.11 19.65
CA ASP A 41 -3.17 -2.09 21.03
C ASP A 41 -4.49 -1.31 21.13
N LEU A 42 -4.57 -0.13 20.50
CA LEU A 42 -5.79 0.67 20.44
C LEU A 42 -6.94 -0.09 19.72
N LEU A 43 -6.64 -0.75 18.60
CA LEU A 43 -7.64 -1.51 17.85
C LEU A 43 -8.09 -2.75 18.61
N ASP A 44 -7.18 -3.46 19.30
CA ASP A 44 -7.50 -4.60 20.17
C ASP A 44 -8.45 -4.18 21.30
N GLU A 45 -8.13 -3.09 22.00
CA GLU A 45 -8.98 -2.53 23.05
C GLU A 45 -10.39 -2.20 22.54
N ARG A 46 -10.49 -1.53 21.40
CA ARG A 46 -11.78 -1.16 20.80
C ARG A 46 -12.60 -2.39 20.36
N CYS A 47 -11.95 -3.35 19.73
CA CYS A 47 -12.61 -4.59 19.32
C CYS A 47 -13.14 -5.36 20.53
N ARG A 48 -12.35 -5.48 21.60
CA ARG A 48 -12.78 -6.12 22.85
C ARG A 48 -13.92 -5.38 23.52
N ALA A 49 -13.89 -4.05 23.55
CA ALA A 49 -14.98 -3.23 24.08
C ALA A 49 -16.29 -3.44 23.30
N LEU A 50 -16.20 -3.74 22.01
CA LEU A 50 -17.34 -4.14 21.17
C LEU A 50 -17.74 -5.61 21.36
N GLY A 51 -17.09 -6.36 22.26
CA GLY A 51 -17.39 -7.77 22.54
C GLY A 51 -16.90 -8.71 21.42
N MET A 52 -15.93 -8.31 20.63
CA MET A 52 -15.27 -9.18 19.66
C MET A 52 -14.16 -9.99 20.33
N GLN A 53 -13.92 -11.20 19.84
CA GLN A 53 -12.74 -11.98 20.17
C GLN A 53 -11.58 -11.50 19.31
N THR A 54 -10.44 -11.26 19.90
CA THR A 54 -9.27 -10.69 19.21
C THR A 54 -8.07 -11.63 19.27
N ASN A 55 -7.24 -11.57 18.23
CA ASN A 55 -5.98 -12.28 18.11
C ASN A 55 -4.93 -11.37 17.48
N ILE A 56 -3.96 -10.92 18.26
CA ILE A 56 -2.79 -10.20 17.75
C ILE A 56 -1.83 -11.21 17.14
N VAL A 57 -1.46 -11.01 15.89
CA VAL A 57 -0.63 -11.90 15.09
C VAL A 57 0.71 -11.20 14.82
N PRO A 58 1.73 -11.42 15.64
CA PRO A 58 3.07 -10.93 15.38
C PRO A 58 3.69 -11.66 14.18
N VAL A 59 4.38 -10.92 13.34
CA VAL A 59 5.21 -11.48 12.26
C VAL A 59 6.58 -11.80 12.86
N PRO A 60 7.10 -13.02 12.72
CA PRO A 60 8.43 -13.35 13.21
C PRO A 60 9.50 -12.45 12.58
N GLU A 61 10.40 -11.89 13.40
CA GLU A 61 11.46 -11.00 12.95
C GLU A 61 12.29 -11.62 11.81
N ALA A 62 12.65 -12.90 11.96
CA ALA A 62 13.41 -13.62 10.93
C ALA A 62 12.71 -13.75 9.57
N GLU A 63 11.38 -13.61 9.53
CA GLU A 63 10.58 -13.55 8.31
C GLU A 63 10.47 -12.09 7.81
N ALA A 64 10.23 -11.17 8.72
CA ALA A 64 10.06 -9.76 8.43
C ALA A 64 11.30 -9.13 7.78
N VAL A 65 12.49 -9.39 8.29
CA VAL A 65 13.75 -8.84 7.76
C VAL A 65 14.10 -9.35 6.36
N LYS A 66 13.51 -10.45 5.92
CA LYS A 66 13.68 -10.94 4.52
C LYS A 66 12.91 -10.12 3.50
N VAL A 67 11.82 -9.49 3.92
CA VAL A 67 10.90 -8.72 3.09
C VAL A 67 11.17 -7.22 3.24
N VAL A 68 11.36 -6.79 4.49
CA VAL A 68 11.53 -5.37 4.83
C VAL A 68 12.85 -5.17 5.55
N PRO A 69 13.83 -4.51 4.94
CA PRO A 69 15.06 -4.11 5.62
C PRO A 69 14.75 -3.34 6.92
N HIS A 70 15.48 -3.62 7.99
CA HIS A 70 15.33 -2.99 9.32
C HIS A 70 14.01 -3.32 10.06
N ALA A 71 13.31 -4.39 9.69
CA ALA A 71 12.12 -4.85 10.41
C ALA A 71 12.43 -5.34 11.85
N ASP A 72 13.69 -5.59 12.16
CA ASP A 72 14.21 -5.85 13.52
C ASP A 72 13.95 -4.66 14.48
N ALA A 73 14.09 -3.43 13.97
CA ALA A 73 13.83 -2.21 14.74
C ALA A 73 12.33 -1.80 14.73
N TYR A 74 11.56 -2.33 13.79
CA TYR A 74 10.14 -1.97 13.56
C TYR A 74 9.29 -3.25 13.46
N PRO A 75 8.87 -3.82 14.60
CA PRO A 75 8.12 -5.08 14.61
C PRO A 75 6.81 -5.01 13.82
N ARG A 76 6.55 -6.05 13.02
CA ARG A 76 5.31 -6.20 12.26
C ARG A 76 4.31 -7.02 13.03
N MET A 77 3.06 -6.61 12.99
CA MET A 77 1.96 -7.34 13.60
C MET A 77 0.64 -7.01 12.91
N ASN A 78 -0.29 -7.93 12.99
CA ASN A 78 -1.63 -7.80 12.47
C ASN A 78 -2.63 -8.08 13.60
N LEU A 79 -3.85 -7.60 13.48
CA LEU A 79 -4.94 -7.90 14.41
C LEU A 79 -6.09 -8.58 13.67
N ILE A 80 -6.56 -9.70 14.19
CA ILE A 80 -7.79 -10.34 13.75
C ILE A 80 -8.82 -10.20 14.86
N ALA A 81 -10.02 -9.76 14.52
CA ALA A 81 -11.13 -9.59 15.44
C ALA A 81 -12.37 -10.29 14.89
N ARG A 82 -13.09 -11.06 15.74
CA ARG A 82 -14.25 -11.83 15.34
C ARG A 82 -15.44 -11.60 16.28
N TRP A 83 -16.59 -11.33 15.69
CA TRP A 83 -17.88 -11.38 16.33
C TRP A 83 -18.67 -12.58 15.79
N ASP A 84 -18.69 -13.64 16.56
CA ASP A 84 -19.49 -14.82 16.28
C ASP A 84 -20.93 -14.58 16.78
N VAL A 85 -21.89 -14.69 15.87
CA VAL A 85 -23.33 -14.55 16.15
C VAL A 85 -24.06 -15.87 16.01
N GLY A 86 -23.34 -16.98 15.82
CA GLY A 86 -23.89 -18.31 15.57
C GLY A 86 -24.41 -18.49 14.14
N ALA A 87 -24.03 -17.65 13.21
CA ALA A 87 -24.40 -17.78 11.80
C ALA A 87 -23.61 -18.90 11.11
N GLU A 88 -24.20 -19.51 10.08
CA GLU A 88 -23.55 -20.55 9.27
C GLU A 88 -22.36 -19.98 8.49
N LYS A 89 -22.47 -18.73 8.04
CA LYS A 89 -21.48 -18.08 7.16
C LYS A 89 -20.80 -16.90 7.84
N THR A 90 -19.58 -16.63 7.41
CA THR A 90 -18.75 -15.53 7.87
C THR A 90 -18.44 -14.56 6.74
N VAL A 91 -18.56 -13.27 7.00
CA VAL A 91 -18.03 -12.20 6.16
C VAL A 91 -16.78 -11.62 6.81
N HIS A 92 -15.71 -11.53 6.05
CA HIS A 92 -14.44 -10.94 6.45
C HIS A 92 -14.27 -9.54 5.86
N PHE A 93 -13.79 -8.62 6.68
CA PHE A 93 -13.42 -7.27 6.28
C PHE A 93 -11.93 -7.06 6.52
N ASN A 94 -11.21 -6.62 5.50
CA ASN A 94 -9.80 -6.26 5.62
C ASN A 94 -9.61 -4.75 5.49
N ALA A 95 -8.80 -4.18 6.35
CA ALA A 95 -8.32 -2.81 6.26
C ALA A 95 -6.87 -2.73 6.75
N HIS A 96 -6.04 -1.91 6.10
CA HIS A 96 -4.68 -1.65 6.57
C HIS A 96 -4.63 -0.39 7.44
N PHE A 97 -3.64 -0.34 8.31
CA PHE A 97 -3.45 0.79 9.22
C PHE A 97 -2.18 1.60 8.94
N ASP A 98 -1.29 1.08 8.10
CA ASP A 98 -0.09 1.81 7.70
C ASP A 98 -0.42 2.93 6.71
N VAL A 99 0.47 3.90 6.61
CA VAL A 99 0.33 5.08 5.76
C VAL A 99 1.67 5.44 5.14
N VAL A 100 1.65 5.96 3.90
CA VAL A 100 2.87 6.42 3.22
C VAL A 100 3.53 7.59 3.94
N PRO A 101 4.85 7.78 3.77
CA PRO A 101 5.58 8.93 4.30
C PRO A 101 4.96 10.27 3.87
N VAL A 102 5.12 11.24 4.74
CA VAL A 102 4.66 12.60 4.46
C VAL A 102 5.60 13.26 3.47
N SER A 103 5.05 13.76 2.38
CA SER A 103 5.78 14.52 1.37
C SER A 103 5.07 15.84 1.04
N GLY A 104 5.82 16.79 0.47
CA GLY A 104 5.28 18.08 0.06
C GLY A 104 4.98 19.04 1.22
N LYS A 105 4.20 20.10 0.91
CA LYS A 105 3.79 21.10 1.89
C LYS A 105 2.38 20.83 2.38
N TRP A 106 2.21 20.67 3.67
CA TRP A 106 0.91 20.55 4.31
C TRP A 106 0.48 21.87 4.95
N ARG A 107 -0.84 22.10 4.99
CA ARG A 107 -1.41 23.30 5.63
C ARG A 107 -1.52 23.18 7.15
N SER A 108 -1.52 21.96 7.67
CA SER A 108 -1.50 21.59 9.09
C SER A 108 -0.57 20.40 9.29
N HIS A 109 -0.21 20.07 10.52
CA HIS A 109 0.57 18.85 10.77
C HIS A 109 -0.23 17.62 10.31
N PRO A 110 0.36 16.71 9.49
CA PRO A 110 -0.35 15.58 8.87
C PRO A 110 -1.04 14.64 9.86
N PHE A 111 -0.49 14.50 11.07
CA PHE A 111 -1.01 13.66 12.15
C PHE A 111 -1.70 14.45 13.27
N ASP A 112 -2.02 15.72 13.03
CA ASP A 112 -2.96 16.51 13.82
C ASP A 112 -4.22 16.78 13.00
N PRO A 113 -5.16 15.82 12.96
CA PRO A 113 -6.29 15.85 12.04
C PRO A 113 -7.24 17.00 12.33
N GLN A 114 -7.57 17.75 11.29
CA GLN A 114 -8.42 18.94 11.35
C GLN A 114 -9.74 18.70 10.63
N ILE A 115 -10.86 19.06 11.27
CA ILE A 115 -12.17 19.08 10.62
C ILE A 115 -12.43 20.51 10.13
N LYS A 116 -12.71 20.67 8.83
CA LYS A 116 -13.07 21.94 8.18
C LYS A 116 -14.28 21.75 7.29
N GLY A 117 -15.42 22.28 7.73
CA GLY A 117 -16.71 21.97 7.10
C GLY A 117 -17.00 20.47 7.22
N ASP A 118 -17.29 19.82 6.11
CA ASP A 118 -17.62 18.40 6.03
C ASP A 118 -16.40 17.50 5.75
N TRP A 119 -15.18 18.02 5.85
CA TRP A 119 -13.94 17.33 5.51
C TRP A 119 -13.03 17.17 6.73
N LEU A 120 -12.50 15.96 6.88
CA LEU A 120 -11.43 15.65 7.84
C LEU A 120 -10.10 15.55 7.07
N TYR A 121 -9.12 16.35 7.47
CA TYR A 121 -7.81 16.43 6.84
C TYR A 121 -6.76 15.80 7.75
N GLY A 122 -6.04 14.81 7.25
CA GLY A 122 -4.92 14.15 7.93
C GLY A 122 -4.32 13.05 7.05
N ARG A 123 -3.08 12.61 7.33
CA ARG A 123 -2.48 11.46 6.65
C ARG A 123 -3.20 10.19 7.09
N GLY A 124 -3.72 9.40 6.13
CA GLY A 124 -4.49 8.18 6.41
C GLY A 124 -5.97 8.41 6.69
N SER A 125 -6.49 9.65 6.51
CA SER A 125 -7.91 9.95 6.73
C SER A 125 -8.83 9.47 5.60
N ASP A 126 -8.29 8.99 4.48
CA ASP A 126 -8.99 8.49 3.29
C ASP A 126 -8.40 7.17 2.82
N ASP A 127 -7.14 6.93 3.12
CA ASP A 127 -6.36 5.75 2.78
C ASP A 127 -5.59 5.31 4.04
N MET A 128 -6.11 4.30 4.85
CA MET A 128 -7.54 3.91 4.84
C MET A 128 -8.08 3.78 6.27
N LYS A 129 -7.61 4.65 7.21
CA LYS A 129 -8.06 4.62 8.60
C LYS A 129 -9.54 5.01 8.79
N ASP A 130 -10.13 5.72 7.82
CA ASP A 130 -11.57 5.99 7.75
C ASP A 130 -12.39 4.71 7.62
N SER A 131 -11.92 3.76 6.81
CA SER A 131 -12.54 2.45 6.68
C SER A 131 -12.47 1.65 7.98
N ILE A 132 -11.34 1.73 8.71
CA ILE A 132 -11.21 1.13 10.05
C ILE A 132 -12.24 1.75 11.02
N ALA A 133 -12.28 3.08 11.08
CA ALA A 133 -13.22 3.80 11.95
C ALA A 133 -14.67 3.47 11.59
N SER A 134 -15.00 3.45 10.30
CA SER A 134 -16.35 3.14 9.80
C SER A 134 -16.77 1.72 10.12
N LEU A 135 -15.87 0.74 9.99
CA LEU A 135 -16.14 -0.66 10.29
C LEU A 135 -16.42 -0.87 11.77
N LEU A 136 -15.56 -0.34 12.65
CA LEU A 136 -15.77 -0.43 14.11
C LEU A 136 -17.05 0.27 14.54
N PHE A 137 -17.35 1.41 13.93
CA PHE A 137 -18.56 2.17 14.21
C PHE A 137 -19.83 1.46 13.74
N ALA A 138 -19.77 0.77 12.59
CA ALA A 138 -20.87 -0.06 12.12
C ALA A 138 -21.16 -1.22 13.08
N VAL A 139 -20.12 -1.90 13.58
CA VAL A 139 -20.25 -2.95 14.59
C VAL A 139 -20.84 -2.38 15.89
N SER A 140 -20.37 -1.21 16.33
CA SER A 140 -20.93 -0.52 17.50
C SER A 140 -22.43 -0.23 17.36
N ALA A 141 -22.85 0.32 16.22
CA ALA A 141 -24.25 0.62 15.94
C ALA A 141 -25.14 -0.62 15.91
N LEU A 142 -24.63 -1.73 15.35
CA LEU A 142 -25.34 -3.02 15.39
C LEU A 142 -25.53 -3.51 16.84
N ARG A 143 -24.49 -3.42 17.67
CA ARG A 143 -24.52 -3.80 19.09
C ARG A 143 -25.49 -2.91 19.88
N GLU A 144 -25.40 -1.58 19.76
CA GLU A 144 -26.23 -0.62 20.47
C GLU A 144 -27.72 -0.82 20.16
N THR A 145 -28.04 -1.11 18.90
CA THR A 145 -29.45 -1.30 18.48
C THR A 145 -29.96 -2.70 18.69
N GLY A 146 -29.13 -3.64 19.18
CA GLY A 146 -29.49 -5.06 19.32
C GLY A 146 -29.72 -5.73 17.97
N ALA A 147 -29.24 -5.17 16.90
CA ALA A 147 -29.37 -5.74 15.55
C ALA A 147 -28.39 -6.91 15.39
N GLN A 148 -28.91 -8.10 15.16
CA GLN A 148 -28.09 -9.28 14.92
C GLN A 148 -27.81 -9.43 13.43
N PRO A 149 -26.53 -9.49 13.00
CA PRO A 149 -26.17 -9.76 11.62
C PRO A 149 -26.56 -11.17 11.19
N ASN A 150 -26.78 -11.38 9.89
CA ASN A 150 -27.01 -12.70 9.30
C ASN A 150 -25.71 -13.51 9.05
N PHE A 151 -24.58 -12.90 9.32
CA PHE A 151 -23.23 -13.47 9.15
C PHE A 151 -22.42 -13.26 10.42
N ASN A 152 -21.52 -14.17 10.73
CA ASN A 152 -20.42 -13.85 11.63
C ASN A 152 -19.56 -12.77 10.97
N ILE A 153 -19.07 -11.84 11.77
CA ILE A 153 -18.22 -10.75 11.30
C ILE A 153 -16.79 -11.05 11.74
N GLU A 154 -15.89 -11.10 10.78
CA GLU A 154 -14.46 -11.21 11.01
C GLU A 154 -13.75 -10.01 10.37
N CYS A 155 -12.79 -9.42 11.08
CA CYS A 155 -12.02 -8.28 10.59
C CYS A 155 -10.53 -8.60 10.71
N SER A 156 -9.74 -8.20 9.73
CA SER A 156 -8.29 -8.09 9.88
C SER A 156 -7.85 -6.65 9.69
N PHE A 157 -7.08 -6.16 10.65
CA PHE A 157 -6.38 -4.89 10.57
C PHE A 157 -4.91 -5.21 10.35
N THR A 158 -4.39 -4.84 9.17
CA THR A 158 -3.12 -5.37 8.67
C THR A 158 -2.07 -4.28 8.48
N CYS A 159 -0.82 -4.66 8.59
CA CYS A 159 0.33 -3.80 8.30
C CYS A 159 0.77 -3.92 6.84
N ASP A 160 1.69 -3.03 6.44
CA ASP A 160 2.54 -3.12 5.25
C ASP A 160 1.79 -3.20 3.91
N GLU A 161 0.53 -2.71 3.80
CA GLU A 161 -0.17 -2.63 2.52
C GLU A 161 0.59 -1.72 1.55
N GLU A 162 1.05 -0.56 2.01
CA GLU A 162 1.72 0.49 1.24
C GLU A 162 3.07 0.07 0.63
N ILE A 163 3.57 -1.09 1.04
CA ILE A 163 4.79 -1.70 0.48
C ILE A 163 4.56 -3.10 -0.10
N GLY A 164 3.29 -3.49 -0.32
CA GLY A 164 2.90 -4.71 -1.03
C GLY A 164 2.15 -5.76 -0.22
N GLY A 165 1.96 -5.58 1.09
CA GLY A 165 1.06 -6.38 1.93
C GLY A 165 1.53 -7.80 2.28
N ASP A 166 2.76 -8.17 1.96
CA ASP A 166 3.26 -9.54 2.19
C ASP A 166 3.26 -9.96 3.66
N LEU A 167 3.62 -9.03 4.56
CA LEU A 167 3.66 -9.26 6.01
C LEU A 167 2.33 -8.90 6.69
N GLY A 168 1.42 -8.27 5.96
CA GLY A 168 0.07 -7.92 6.38
C GLY A 168 -0.98 -8.93 5.93
N ALA A 169 -1.83 -8.54 5.01
CA ALA A 169 -2.92 -9.38 4.48
C ALA A 169 -2.40 -10.71 3.90
N GLY A 170 -1.26 -10.68 3.19
CA GLY A 170 -0.61 -11.88 2.67
C GLY A 170 -0.25 -12.89 3.76
N GLU A 171 0.28 -12.42 4.89
CA GLU A 171 0.67 -13.26 6.01
C GLU A 171 -0.52 -13.94 6.69
N VAL A 172 -1.58 -13.18 6.99
CA VAL A 172 -2.76 -13.74 7.67
C VAL A 172 -3.49 -14.75 6.80
N VAL A 173 -3.48 -14.56 5.47
CA VAL A 173 -4.07 -15.52 4.51
C VAL A 173 -3.19 -16.77 4.38
N ARG A 174 -1.88 -16.63 4.20
CA ARG A 174 -0.95 -17.77 4.10
C ARG A 174 -0.97 -18.66 5.33
N LYS A 175 -1.10 -18.07 6.50
CA LYS A 175 -1.20 -18.82 7.78
C LYS A 175 -2.58 -19.45 8.02
N GLY A 176 -3.53 -19.24 7.12
CA GLY A 176 -4.89 -19.77 7.28
C GLY A 176 -5.61 -19.21 8.50
N LEU A 177 -5.38 -17.93 8.84
CA LEU A 177 -5.97 -17.30 10.01
C LEU A 177 -7.30 -16.61 9.68
N VAL A 178 -7.62 -16.44 8.41
CA VAL A 178 -8.90 -15.91 7.91
C VAL A 178 -9.79 -17.08 7.52
N HIS A 179 -11.00 -17.11 8.06
CA HIS A 179 -12.00 -18.16 7.84
C HIS A 179 -13.32 -17.53 7.42
N ALA A 180 -13.48 -17.26 6.13
CA ALA A 180 -14.64 -16.53 5.63
C ALA A 180 -15.20 -17.13 4.34
N ASP A 181 -16.55 -17.03 4.19
CA ASP A 181 -17.26 -17.36 2.96
C ASP A 181 -17.24 -16.21 1.97
N TYR A 182 -17.17 -14.99 2.48
CA TYR A 182 -17.12 -13.75 1.73
C TYR A 182 -16.06 -12.82 2.31
N ALA A 183 -15.33 -12.12 1.45
CA ALA A 183 -14.36 -11.12 1.86
C ALA A 183 -14.64 -9.77 1.19
N VAL A 184 -14.48 -8.71 1.97
CA VAL A 184 -14.54 -7.31 1.52
C VAL A 184 -13.21 -6.67 1.88
N ASN A 185 -12.45 -6.25 0.89
CA ASN A 185 -11.37 -5.31 1.11
C ASN A 185 -11.98 -3.92 1.22
N CYS A 186 -11.74 -3.26 2.34
CA CYS A 186 -12.30 -1.95 2.64
C CYS A 186 -11.48 -0.79 2.06
N GLU A 187 -10.57 -1.08 1.12
CA GLU A 187 -9.77 -0.07 0.41
C GLU A 187 -10.65 1.00 -0.23
N GLY A 188 -10.22 2.25 -0.11
CA GLY A 188 -10.99 3.40 -0.52
C GLY A 188 -11.35 3.39 -2.00
N SER A 189 -12.59 3.77 -2.30
CA SER A 189 -13.02 4.07 -3.65
C SER A 189 -13.82 5.36 -3.68
N THR A 190 -13.81 6.06 -4.81
CA THR A 190 -14.63 7.26 -4.98
C THR A 190 -16.12 6.90 -5.04
N GLY A 191 -16.86 7.26 -4.01
CA GLY A 191 -18.31 7.07 -3.92
C GLY A 191 -18.73 5.62 -3.64
N LEU A 192 -19.90 5.22 -4.14
CA LEU A 192 -20.47 3.88 -3.96
C LEU A 192 -20.00 2.87 -5.04
N THR A 193 -18.72 2.94 -5.42
CA THR A 193 -18.16 2.06 -6.44
C THR A 193 -17.56 0.82 -5.81
N VAL A 194 -17.90 -0.35 -6.34
CA VAL A 194 -17.22 -1.60 -5.97
C VAL A 194 -16.10 -1.84 -6.98
N CYS A 195 -14.85 -1.81 -6.50
CA CYS A 195 -13.69 -2.16 -7.29
C CYS A 195 -13.57 -3.69 -7.37
N ASN A 196 -13.72 -4.26 -8.56
CA ASN A 196 -13.64 -5.71 -8.78
C ASN A 196 -12.32 -6.17 -9.40
N GLY A 197 -11.35 -5.27 -9.49
CA GLY A 197 -10.02 -5.56 -10.02
C GLY A 197 -9.16 -4.28 -10.09
N HIS A 198 -7.86 -4.47 -10.16
CA HIS A 198 -6.88 -3.38 -10.24
C HIS A 198 -5.70 -3.78 -11.13
N HIS A 199 -4.82 -2.82 -11.41
CA HIS A 199 -3.56 -3.11 -12.10
C HIS A 199 -2.68 -4.05 -11.27
N GLY A 200 -2.01 -4.96 -11.97
CA GLY A 200 -0.83 -5.62 -11.41
C GLY A 200 0.34 -4.66 -11.34
N VAL A 201 1.32 -5.00 -10.51
CA VAL A 201 2.55 -4.22 -10.31
C VAL A 201 3.76 -5.09 -10.60
N LEU A 202 4.73 -4.53 -11.32
CA LEU A 202 6.06 -5.09 -11.50
C LEU A 202 7.09 -4.01 -11.14
N TRP A 203 7.76 -4.21 -10.03
CA TRP A 203 8.87 -3.37 -9.61
C TRP A 203 10.20 -4.03 -9.94
N LEU A 204 11.07 -3.29 -10.58
CA LEU A 204 12.43 -3.72 -10.87
C LEU A 204 13.41 -2.70 -10.33
N GLU A 205 14.55 -3.21 -9.88
CA GLU A 205 15.75 -2.44 -9.64
C GLU A 205 16.74 -2.71 -10.76
N VAL A 206 17.30 -1.66 -11.35
CA VAL A 206 18.26 -1.73 -12.44
C VAL A 206 19.55 -1.09 -11.98
N THR A 207 20.62 -1.87 -11.93
CA THR A 207 21.95 -1.38 -11.58
C THR A 207 22.81 -1.28 -12.84
N VAL A 208 23.31 -0.09 -13.12
CA VAL A 208 24.26 0.20 -14.19
C VAL A 208 25.65 0.25 -13.60
N HIS A 209 26.53 -0.59 -14.09
CA HIS A 209 27.91 -0.64 -13.69
C HIS A 209 28.80 0.15 -14.66
N GLY A 210 29.69 0.94 -14.12
CA GLY A 210 30.70 1.70 -14.81
C GLY A 210 32.10 1.39 -14.26
N LYS A 211 32.98 2.36 -14.38
CA LYS A 211 34.37 2.29 -13.87
C LYS A 211 34.74 3.63 -13.26
N SER A 212 35.17 3.62 -12.01
CA SER A 212 35.62 4.84 -11.33
C SER A 212 36.91 5.36 -11.90
N ALA A 213 37.02 6.69 -12.00
CA ALA A 213 38.24 7.42 -12.32
C ALA A 213 38.22 8.80 -11.64
N HIS A 214 39.34 9.48 -11.61
CA HIS A 214 39.37 10.87 -11.17
C HIS A 214 38.72 11.76 -12.22
N ALA A 215 37.90 12.73 -11.81
CA ALA A 215 37.17 13.59 -12.75
C ALA A 215 38.06 14.46 -13.67
N ALA A 216 39.36 14.62 -13.34
CA ALA A 216 40.33 15.25 -14.24
C ALA A 216 40.74 14.36 -15.43
N ASN A 217 40.56 13.04 -15.32
CA ASN A 217 40.88 12.05 -16.35
C ASN A 217 39.65 11.16 -16.61
N PRO A 218 38.51 11.70 -17.07
CA PRO A 218 37.25 10.96 -17.19
C PRO A 218 37.35 9.79 -18.18
N ASP A 219 38.22 9.89 -19.19
CA ASP A 219 38.44 8.87 -20.21
C ASP A 219 39.07 7.57 -19.68
N GLU A 220 39.66 7.59 -18.47
CA GLU A 220 40.13 6.39 -17.78
C GLU A 220 39.02 5.60 -17.09
N GLY A 221 37.83 6.20 -16.96
CA GLY A 221 36.64 5.65 -16.36
C GLY A 221 35.54 5.27 -17.34
N LEU A 222 34.44 4.80 -16.80
CA LEU A 222 33.16 4.65 -17.49
C LEU A 222 32.06 5.22 -16.56
N ASN A 223 31.43 6.31 -16.98
CA ASN A 223 30.48 7.03 -16.14
C ASN A 223 29.14 6.33 -16.11
N ALA A 224 28.83 5.67 -14.99
CA ALA A 224 27.57 4.95 -14.80
C ALA A 224 26.33 5.87 -14.88
N PHE A 225 26.45 7.15 -14.48
CA PHE A 225 25.34 8.11 -14.58
C PHE A 225 25.02 8.44 -16.04
N GLU A 226 26.01 8.68 -16.88
CA GLU A 226 25.83 8.95 -18.30
C GLU A 226 25.22 7.72 -19.00
N LYS A 227 25.71 6.52 -18.71
CA LYS A 227 25.16 5.28 -19.25
C LYS A 227 23.72 5.01 -18.78
N THR A 228 23.41 5.39 -17.55
CA THR A 228 22.01 5.36 -17.07
C THR A 228 21.13 6.33 -17.86
N ALA A 229 21.59 7.54 -18.15
CA ALA A 229 20.84 8.51 -18.94
C ALA A 229 20.56 8.01 -20.36
N GLU A 230 21.54 7.37 -21.00
CA GLU A 230 21.38 6.72 -22.30
C GLU A 230 20.33 5.60 -22.25
N LEU A 231 20.39 4.72 -21.24
CA LEU A 231 19.44 3.64 -21.03
C LEU A 231 18.01 4.17 -20.79
N VAL A 232 17.85 5.14 -19.89
CA VAL A 232 16.55 5.75 -19.59
C VAL A 232 15.96 6.41 -20.85
N THR A 233 16.80 7.07 -21.66
CA THR A 233 16.37 7.66 -22.93
C THR A 233 15.90 6.59 -23.91
N ALA A 234 16.61 5.49 -24.05
CA ALA A 234 16.21 4.38 -24.92
C ALA A 234 14.87 3.75 -24.48
N LEU A 235 14.61 3.68 -23.17
CA LEU A 235 13.36 3.12 -22.62
C LEU A 235 12.15 4.05 -22.79
N GLN A 236 12.30 5.32 -23.22
CA GLN A 236 11.15 6.19 -23.47
C GLN A 236 10.23 5.66 -24.57
N SER A 237 10.77 4.90 -25.54
CA SER A 237 9.97 4.24 -26.57
C SER A 237 8.89 3.27 -26.02
N LEU A 238 9.12 2.69 -24.84
CA LEU A 238 8.10 1.88 -24.17
C LEU A 238 6.89 2.70 -23.72
N LYS A 239 7.07 3.92 -23.26
CA LYS A 239 5.97 4.81 -22.87
C LYS A 239 5.07 5.11 -24.07
N GLU A 240 5.68 5.33 -25.23
CA GLU A 240 4.93 5.55 -26.48
C GLU A 240 4.18 4.27 -26.90
N GLU A 241 4.82 3.11 -26.80
CA GLU A 241 4.18 1.82 -27.11
C GLU A 241 3.00 1.53 -26.19
N PHE A 242 3.13 1.81 -24.89
CA PHE A 242 2.06 1.59 -23.92
C PHE A 242 0.86 2.51 -24.12
N GLY A 243 1.06 3.70 -24.67
CA GLY A 243 0.00 4.65 -25.03
C GLY A 243 -0.82 4.27 -26.26
N LYS A 244 -0.48 3.18 -26.96
CA LYS A 244 -1.20 2.78 -28.18
C LYS A 244 -2.57 2.19 -27.87
N PRO A 245 -3.59 2.42 -28.74
CA PRO A 245 -4.95 1.94 -28.54
C PRO A 245 -5.08 0.41 -28.38
N ASN A 246 -4.21 -0.38 -29.02
CA ASN A 246 -4.19 -1.82 -28.91
C ASN A 246 -3.73 -2.35 -27.55
N ARG A 247 -3.19 -1.48 -26.68
CA ARG A 247 -2.78 -1.80 -25.31
C ARG A 247 -3.84 -1.41 -24.29
N THR A 248 -4.92 -0.76 -24.72
CA THR A 248 -5.95 -0.24 -23.83
C THR A 248 -6.85 -1.37 -23.34
N PHE A 249 -6.97 -1.49 -22.01
CA PHE A 249 -7.99 -2.29 -21.35
C PHE A 249 -9.24 -1.44 -21.15
N ARG A 250 -10.39 -1.94 -21.58
CA ARG A 250 -11.68 -1.25 -21.48
C ARG A 250 -12.62 -2.05 -20.60
N MET A 251 -13.33 -1.36 -19.72
CA MET A 251 -14.39 -1.93 -18.90
C MET A 251 -15.58 -0.97 -18.76
N PRO A 252 -16.81 -1.50 -18.61
CA PRO A 252 -17.99 -0.66 -18.36
C PRO A 252 -17.84 0.17 -17.06
N PRO A 253 -18.46 1.38 -16.99
CA PRO A 253 -19.30 1.98 -18.05
C PRO A 253 -18.49 2.59 -19.19
N ASP A 254 -17.30 3.12 -19.02
CA ASP A 254 -16.44 3.70 -20.06
C ASP A 254 -15.03 3.97 -19.51
N ILE A 255 -14.56 3.05 -18.67
CA ILE A 255 -13.22 3.18 -18.06
C ILE A 255 -12.19 2.56 -18.99
N GLU A 256 -11.20 3.37 -19.36
CA GLU A 256 -10.04 2.93 -20.12
C GLU A 256 -8.80 2.93 -19.22
N ARG A 257 -8.00 1.88 -19.30
CA ARG A 257 -6.73 1.74 -18.61
C ARG A 257 -5.65 1.27 -19.56
N GLN A 258 -4.49 1.85 -19.45
CA GLN A 258 -3.31 1.49 -20.23
C GLN A 258 -2.19 1.00 -19.31
N PRO A 259 -1.27 0.17 -19.84
CA PRO A 259 -0.02 -0.07 -19.15
C PRO A 259 0.71 1.25 -18.91
N THR A 260 1.38 1.35 -17.77
CA THR A 260 2.24 2.52 -17.51
C THR A 260 3.62 2.09 -17.02
N ILE A 261 4.60 2.93 -17.22
CA ILE A 261 5.95 2.76 -16.70
C ILE A 261 6.43 4.08 -16.10
N ASN A 262 6.89 4.02 -14.86
CA ASN A 262 7.62 5.08 -14.19
C ASN A 262 9.06 4.64 -13.98
N ILE A 263 10.02 5.47 -14.34
CA ILE A 263 11.46 5.18 -14.26
C ILE A 263 12.09 6.21 -13.31
N GLY A 264 12.87 5.76 -12.33
CA GLY A 264 13.58 6.61 -11.40
C GLY A 264 12.75 7.15 -10.24
N GLY A 265 11.71 6.41 -9.77
CA GLY A 265 11.02 6.74 -8.53
C GLY A 265 11.96 6.74 -7.32
N VAL A 266 12.91 5.81 -7.32
CA VAL A 266 14.07 5.77 -6.41
C VAL A 266 15.33 5.64 -7.27
N PHE A 267 16.38 6.37 -6.92
CA PHE A 267 17.69 6.23 -7.53
C PHE A 267 18.80 6.53 -6.52
N SER A 268 19.95 5.87 -6.67
CA SER A 268 21.11 6.04 -5.80
C SER A 268 22.41 5.76 -6.55
N GLY A 269 23.47 6.46 -6.17
CA GLY A 269 24.84 6.17 -6.57
C GLY A 269 25.55 5.26 -5.57
N THR A 270 26.88 5.11 -5.73
CA THR A 270 27.72 4.38 -4.78
C THR A 270 27.90 5.18 -3.49
N SER A 271 27.78 4.53 -2.34
CA SER A 271 28.06 5.16 -1.04
C SER A 271 29.50 5.66 -1.01
N GLY A 272 29.70 6.95 -0.68
CA GLY A 272 31.00 7.59 -0.59
C GLY A 272 31.50 8.22 -1.89
N ASP A 273 30.69 8.24 -2.96
CA ASP A 273 31.02 8.99 -4.17
C ASP A 273 31.28 10.46 -3.86
N LYS A 274 32.30 11.03 -4.56
CA LYS A 274 32.70 12.42 -4.41
C LYS A 274 32.49 13.15 -5.73
N ILE A 275 32.29 14.48 -5.65
CA ILE A 275 32.05 15.33 -6.82
C ILE A 275 33.18 15.26 -7.87
N ASN A 276 34.39 14.92 -7.46
CA ASN A 276 35.57 14.78 -8.32
C ASN A 276 35.88 13.34 -8.74
N THR A 277 34.87 12.48 -8.77
CA THR A 277 35.00 11.06 -9.13
C THR A 277 34.01 10.71 -10.23
N VAL A 278 34.42 9.98 -11.24
CA VAL A 278 33.54 9.33 -12.21
C VAL A 278 32.76 8.22 -11.49
N PRO A 279 31.43 8.24 -11.44
CA PRO A 279 30.66 7.24 -10.69
C PRO A 279 30.77 5.86 -11.33
N ALA A 280 31.06 4.85 -10.50
CA ALA A 280 31.22 3.46 -10.93
C ALA A 280 29.94 2.68 -10.95
N GLN A 281 28.88 3.19 -10.31
CA GLN A 281 27.58 2.50 -10.25
C GLN A 281 26.46 3.51 -10.05
N LEU A 282 25.32 3.22 -10.68
CA LEU A 282 24.05 3.87 -10.39
C LEU A 282 22.93 2.83 -10.40
N THR A 283 22.08 2.88 -9.42
CA THR A 283 20.89 2.02 -9.31
C THR A 283 19.64 2.88 -9.38
N PHE A 284 18.63 2.43 -10.13
CA PHE A 284 17.32 3.09 -10.20
C PHE A 284 16.18 2.09 -10.28
N SER A 285 14.99 2.51 -9.82
CA SER A 285 13.78 1.71 -9.84
C SER A 285 12.96 1.90 -11.12
N ILE A 286 12.24 0.85 -11.50
CA ILE A 286 11.19 0.89 -12.53
C ILE A 286 9.90 0.37 -11.90
N ASP A 287 8.81 1.12 -12.02
CA ASP A 287 7.44 0.70 -11.69
C ASP A 287 6.65 0.53 -13.00
N ARG A 288 6.24 -0.69 -13.28
CA ARG A 288 5.41 -1.08 -14.43
C ARG A 288 4.03 -1.49 -13.95
N ARG A 289 3.00 -0.71 -14.29
CA ARG A 289 1.61 -1.07 -14.00
C ARG A 289 1.04 -1.91 -15.13
N ILE A 290 0.41 -3.02 -14.76
CA ILE A 290 -0.04 -4.08 -15.67
C ILE A 290 -1.56 -4.11 -15.65
N PRO A 291 -2.25 -3.76 -16.76
CA PRO A 291 -3.71 -3.82 -16.81
C PRO A 291 -4.20 -5.28 -16.77
N PRO A 292 -5.49 -5.52 -16.41
CA PRO A 292 -6.01 -6.87 -16.20
C PRO A 292 -5.97 -7.81 -17.43
N ASN A 293 -5.82 -7.28 -18.62
CA ASN A 293 -5.69 -8.05 -19.88
C ASN A 293 -4.24 -8.47 -20.21
N GLU A 294 -3.27 -8.09 -19.40
CA GLU A 294 -1.86 -8.48 -19.53
C GLU A 294 -1.48 -9.47 -18.43
N ARG A 295 -0.46 -10.27 -18.68
CA ARG A 295 0.10 -11.21 -17.70
C ARG A 295 1.45 -10.74 -17.20
N LEU A 296 1.71 -10.91 -15.89
CA LEU A 296 2.94 -10.47 -15.22
C LEU A 296 4.20 -10.96 -15.97
N HIS A 297 4.29 -12.27 -16.29
CA HIS A 297 5.48 -12.80 -16.95
C HIS A 297 5.72 -12.23 -18.36
N GLN A 298 4.64 -11.84 -19.06
CA GLN A 298 4.75 -11.19 -20.39
C GLN A 298 5.26 -9.76 -20.23
N ALA A 299 4.72 -9.01 -19.27
CA ALA A 299 5.18 -7.65 -18.94
C ALA A 299 6.64 -7.64 -18.49
N GLU A 300 7.07 -8.63 -17.70
CA GLU A 300 8.47 -8.78 -17.28
C GLU A 300 9.37 -9.13 -18.46
N THR A 301 8.96 -10.06 -19.31
CA THR A 301 9.73 -10.46 -20.51
C THR A 301 9.89 -9.28 -21.47
N GLU A 302 8.81 -8.51 -21.69
CA GLU A 302 8.83 -7.28 -22.50
C GLU A 302 9.82 -6.26 -21.96
N LEU A 303 9.74 -5.95 -20.67
CA LEU A 303 10.60 -4.95 -20.04
C LEU A 303 12.07 -5.38 -20.03
N ARG A 304 12.36 -6.61 -19.63
CA ARG A 304 13.73 -7.16 -19.67
C ARG A 304 14.28 -7.23 -21.09
N GLY A 305 13.43 -7.55 -22.06
CA GLY A 305 13.77 -7.54 -23.48
C GLY A 305 14.16 -6.16 -23.99
N ALA A 306 13.41 -5.13 -23.61
CA ALA A 306 13.69 -3.73 -23.95
C ALA A 306 15.00 -3.23 -23.32
N ILE A 307 15.21 -3.53 -22.03
CA ILE A 307 16.47 -3.21 -21.34
C ILE A 307 17.66 -3.87 -22.06
N LYS A 308 17.54 -5.18 -22.36
CA LYS A 308 18.58 -5.93 -23.06
C LYS A 308 18.86 -5.37 -24.46
N ALA A 309 17.82 -4.95 -25.17
CA ALA A 309 17.97 -4.33 -26.50
C ALA A 309 18.67 -2.97 -26.43
N ALA A 310 18.28 -2.14 -25.46
CA ALA A 310 18.93 -0.84 -25.22
C ALA A 310 20.41 -1.00 -24.87
N CYS A 311 20.76 -1.92 -24.00
CA CYS A 311 22.15 -2.19 -23.59
C CYS A 311 23.07 -2.64 -24.73
N LYS A 312 22.54 -3.17 -25.85
CA LYS A 312 23.38 -3.54 -27.00
C LYS A 312 24.00 -2.32 -27.69
N ASN A 313 23.38 -1.15 -27.57
CA ASN A 313 23.82 0.08 -28.22
C ASN A 313 24.50 1.03 -27.22
N ILE A 314 24.65 0.63 -25.97
CA ILE A 314 25.27 1.39 -24.89
C ILE A 314 26.60 0.66 -24.57
N PRO A 315 27.77 1.26 -24.88
CA PRO A 315 29.08 0.64 -24.67
C PRO A 315 29.41 0.46 -23.18
#